data_6f2f6dd20757daccb80414d9dcdbad88
#
_entry.id   6f2f6dd20757daccb80414d9dcdbad88
#
_cell.length_a   1.000
_cell.length_b   1.000
_cell.length_c   1.000
_cell.angle_alpha   90.00
_cell.angle_beta   90.00
_cell.angle_gamma   90.00
#
_symmetry.space_group_name_H-M   'P 1'
#
loop_
_entity.id
_entity.type
_entity.pdbx_description
1 polymer ?
#
loop_
_entity_poly.entity_id
_entity_poly.type
_entity_poly.pdbx_seq_one_letter_code
_entity_poly.pdbx_strand_id
1 'polypeptide(L)'
;MVERFLDVTEYDSYSDFMQNFKVKVPKDFNFGYDVVDAWAAEEPDRTALIWTNPAGETRTFSFGELKTLTDKFATVLTQNGIGHGSRVMLMLKRRWQFWVAIIALHKVGAVVIPATHLLTGKDIEYRCLKAHVSAIIAAGEPQIVKHIAEGVKNCPEVRTLISAGPEVPDGWLDFNAELEKAAPYRRPKHVNTNDDTM
;
A
#
# COMPACT_ATOMS: atom_id res chain seq x y z
N MET A 1 -18.54 -4.67 -12.23
CA MET A 1 -17.30 -5.01 -11.45
C MET A 1 -17.41 -6.37 -10.73
N VAL A 2 -18.45 -6.61 -9.91
CA VAL A 2 -18.59 -7.87 -9.12
C VAL A 2 -18.71 -9.09 -10.04
N GLU A 3 -19.35 -8.96 -11.17
CA GLU A 3 -19.56 -9.98 -12.21
C GLU A 3 -18.23 -10.50 -12.81
N ARG A 4 -17.13 -9.79 -12.61
CA ARG A 4 -15.78 -10.26 -13.00
C ARG A 4 -15.31 -11.43 -12.14
N PHE A 5 -15.79 -11.49 -10.90
CA PHE A 5 -15.35 -12.44 -9.89
C PHE A 5 -16.44 -13.41 -9.44
N LEU A 6 -17.71 -13.16 -9.78
CA LEU A 6 -18.84 -14.01 -9.44
C LEU A 6 -19.64 -14.36 -10.70
N ASP A 7 -20.01 -15.64 -10.83
CA ASP A 7 -20.93 -16.10 -11.88
C ASP A 7 -22.38 -15.73 -11.57
N VAL A 8 -22.72 -15.74 -10.29
CA VAL A 8 -24.06 -15.47 -9.78
C VAL A 8 -23.93 -14.37 -8.75
N THR A 9 -24.75 -13.30 -8.86
CA THR A 9 -24.76 -12.15 -7.95
C THR A 9 -26.03 -12.04 -7.13
N GLU A 10 -27.09 -12.79 -7.52
CA GLU A 10 -28.37 -12.84 -6.81
C GLU A 10 -28.74 -14.31 -6.53
N TYR A 11 -29.31 -14.57 -5.36
CA TYR A 11 -29.63 -15.92 -4.90
C TYR A 11 -31.05 -15.96 -4.33
N ASP A 12 -31.81 -17.00 -4.67
CA ASP A 12 -33.21 -17.16 -4.24
C ASP A 12 -33.35 -17.50 -2.74
N SER A 13 -32.30 -18.07 -2.15
CA SER A 13 -32.29 -18.47 -0.73
C SER A 13 -30.87 -18.60 -0.17
N TYR A 14 -30.75 -18.70 1.16
CA TYR A 14 -29.48 -19.01 1.80
C TYR A 14 -28.90 -20.37 1.35
N SER A 15 -29.76 -21.36 1.15
CA SER A 15 -29.34 -22.68 0.64
C SER A 15 -28.77 -22.58 -0.77
N ASP A 16 -29.40 -21.80 -1.63
CA ASP A 16 -28.93 -21.52 -2.98
C ASP A 16 -27.58 -20.79 -2.97
N PHE A 17 -27.45 -19.73 -2.12
CA PHE A 17 -26.18 -19.05 -1.91
C PHE A 17 -25.07 -20.03 -1.49
N MET A 18 -25.31 -20.89 -0.49
CA MET A 18 -24.31 -21.84 -0.01
C MET A 18 -23.85 -22.84 -1.06
N GLN A 19 -24.72 -23.20 -1.99
CA GLN A 19 -24.42 -24.15 -3.06
C GLN A 19 -23.74 -23.51 -4.26
N ASN A 20 -24.11 -22.27 -4.60
CA ASN A 20 -23.76 -21.63 -5.87
C ASN A 20 -22.80 -20.45 -5.75
N PHE A 21 -22.52 -19.95 -4.52
CA PHE A 21 -21.53 -18.90 -4.33
C PHE A 21 -20.12 -19.45 -4.65
N LYS A 22 -19.53 -18.94 -5.73
CA LYS A 22 -18.18 -19.29 -6.16
C LYS A 22 -17.44 -18.03 -6.60
N VAL A 23 -16.29 -17.79 -6.01
CA VAL A 23 -15.41 -16.67 -6.40
C VAL A 23 -14.42 -17.17 -7.44
N LYS A 24 -14.38 -16.48 -8.57
CA LYS A 24 -13.35 -16.68 -9.61
C LYS A 24 -12.17 -15.76 -9.31
N VAL A 25 -11.04 -16.34 -8.96
CA VAL A 25 -9.81 -15.58 -8.74
C VAL A 25 -8.84 -15.89 -9.88
N PRO A 26 -8.43 -14.88 -10.68
CA PRO A 26 -7.36 -15.06 -11.66
C PRO A 26 -6.08 -15.55 -10.97
N LYS A 27 -5.25 -16.35 -11.68
CA LYS A 27 -4.01 -16.92 -11.10
C LYS A 27 -2.98 -15.88 -10.69
N ASP A 28 -3.05 -14.71 -11.27
CA ASP A 28 -2.17 -13.57 -11.06
C ASP A 28 -2.97 -12.36 -10.52
N PHE A 29 -4.01 -12.62 -9.71
CA PHE A 29 -4.84 -11.58 -9.14
C PHE A 29 -4.00 -10.57 -8.37
N ASN A 30 -4.22 -9.29 -8.65
CA ASN A 30 -3.59 -8.18 -7.96
C ASN A 30 -4.61 -7.08 -7.68
N PHE A 31 -4.89 -6.83 -6.41
CA PHE A 31 -5.91 -5.86 -6.00
C PHE A 31 -5.72 -4.47 -6.64
N GLY A 32 -4.46 -4.00 -6.75
CA GLY A 32 -4.17 -2.72 -7.36
C GLY A 32 -4.62 -2.62 -8.82
N TYR A 33 -4.40 -3.69 -9.59
CA TYR A 33 -4.75 -3.70 -11.02
C TYR A 33 -6.16 -4.20 -11.28
N ASP A 34 -6.55 -5.31 -10.65
CA ASP A 34 -7.79 -6.01 -11.01
C ASP A 34 -9.02 -5.41 -10.34
N VAL A 35 -8.81 -4.58 -9.29
CA VAL A 35 -9.89 -3.84 -8.63
C VAL A 35 -9.73 -2.34 -8.83
N VAL A 36 -8.64 -1.72 -8.33
CA VAL A 36 -8.51 -0.25 -8.33
C VAL A 36 -8.40 0.30 -9.74
N ASP A 37 -7.48 -0.24 -10.55
CA ASP A 37 -7.29 0.22 -11.93
C ASP A 37 -8.47 -0.13 -12.83
N ALA A 38 -9.14 -1.25 -12.55
CA ALA A 38 -10.33 -1.64 -13.28
C ALA A 38 -11.50 -0.67 -13.03
N TRP A 39 -11.72 -0.26 -11.77
CA TRP A 39 -12.68 0.80 -11.48
C TRP A 39 -12.29 2.14 -12.10
N ALA A 40 -11.01 2.50 -12.07
CA ALA A 40 -10.51 3.71 -12.71
C ALA A 40 -10.74 3.72 -14.24
N ALA A 41 -10.74 2.54 -14.87
CA ALA A 41 -11.03 2.41 -16.30
C ALA A 41 -12.53 2.47 -16.62
N GLU A 42 -13.39 1.94 -15.74
CA GLU A 42 -14.83 1.90 -15.94
C GLU A 42 -15.49 3.22 -15.52
N GLU A 43 -15.15 3.75 -14.34
CA GLU A 43 -15.76 4.93 -13.74
C GLU A 43 -14.68 5.80 -13.06
N PRO A 44 -13.83 6.53 -13.82
CA PRO A 44 -12.69 7.26 -13.28
C PRO A 44 -13.07 8.33 -12.24
N ASP A 45 -14.24 8.94 -12.39
CA ASP A 45 -14.71 10.02 -11.51
C ASP A 45 -15.46 9.51 -10.28
N ARG A 46 -15.71 8.19 -10.19
CA ARG A 46 -16.37 7.59 -9.02
C ARG A 46 -15.51 7.74 -7.78
N THR A 47 -16.13 8.12 -6.67
CA THR A 47 -15.46 8.22 -5.36
C THR A 47 -14.90 6.87 -4.94
N ALA A 48 -13.58 6.84 -4.70
CA ALA A 48 -12.85 5.66 -4.21
C ALA A 48 -12.55 5.76 -2.71
N LEU A 49 -12.23 6.94 -2.21
CA LEU A 49 -11.83 7.16 -0.82
C LEU A 49 -12.25 8.56 -0.37
N ILE A 50 -12.84 8.64 0.80
CA ILE A 50 -13.03 9.89 1.54
C ILE A 50 -12.17 9.81 2.78
N TRP A 51 -11.23 10.73 2.91
CA TRP A 51 -10.34 10.84 4.06
C TRP A 51 -10.66 12.11 4.85
N THR A 52 -10.63 12.00 6.18
CA THR A 52 -10.74 13.14 7.08
C THR A 52 -9.78 12.98 8.25
N ASN A 53 -9.36 14.09 8.84
CA ASN A 53 -8.48 14.13 10.00
C ASN A 53 -9.16 14.81 11.21
N PRO A 54 -8.55 14.75 12.42
CA PRO A 54 -9.09 15.40 13.61
C PRO A 54 -9.19 16.94 13.52
N ALA A 55 -8.45 17.58 12.61
CA ALA A 55 -8.55 19.01 12.35
C ALA A 55 -9.75 19.38 11.45
N GLY A 56 -10.52 18.40 10.99
CA GLY A 56 -11.68 18.61 10.12
C GLY A 56 -11.35 18.74 8.64
N GLU A 57 -10.09 18.55 8.24
CA GLU A 57 -9.73 18.51 6.84
C GLU A 57 -10.32 17.26 6.20
N THR A 58 -10.92 17.42 5.02
CA THR A 58 -11.50 16.33 4.24
C THR A 58 -10.91 16.35 2.84
N ARG A 59 -10.55 15.17 2.34
CA ARG A 59 -10.14 14.97 0.95
C ARG A 59 -10.86 13.78 0.36
N THR A 60 -11.47 13.99 -0.81
CA THR A 60 -12.11 12.93 -1.61
C THR A 60 -11.19 12.59 -2.77
N PHE A 61 -11.02 11.30 -3.01
CA PHE A 61 -10.26 10.77 -4.12
C PHE A 61 -11.18 9.97 -5.03
N SER A 62 -11.11 10.22 -6.32
CA SER A 62 -11.74 9.35 -7.31
C SER A 62 -10.86 8.10 -7.58
N PHE A 63 -11.44 7.08 -8.24
CA PHE A 63 -10.65 5.93 -8.70
C PHE A 63 -9.55 6.33 -9.69
N GLY A 64 -9.81 7.29 -10.56
CA GLY A 64 -8.81 7.84 -11.50
C GLY A 64 -7.65 8.51 -10.80
N GLU A 65 -7.93 9.34 -9.78
CA GLU A 65 -6.88 9.95 -8.94
C GLU A 65 -6.11 8.89 -8.16
N LEU A 66 -6.81 7.95 -7.51
CA LEU A 66 -6.18 6.90 -6.72
C LEU A 66 -5.26 6.03 -7.57
N LYS A 67 -5.70 5.65 -8.78
CA LYS A 67 -4.84 4.97 -9.76
C LYS A 67 -3.59 5.78 -10.08
N THR A 68 -3.75 7.07 -10.40
CA THR A 68 -2.62 7.95 -10.74
C THR A 68 -1.61 8.05 -9.62
N LEU A 69 -2.07 8.25 -8.37
CA LEU A 69 -1.21 8.34 -7.20
C LEU A 69 -0.50 7.01 -6.91
N THR A 70 -1.21 5.90 -7.02
CA THR A 70 -0.62 4.56 -6.76
C THR A 70 0.35 4.15 -7.85
N ASP A 71 0.13 4.50 -9.11
CA ASP A 71 1.08 4.27 -10.21
C ASP A 71 2.36 5.10 -9.99
N LYS A 72 2.23 6.38 -9.65
CA LYS A 72 3.38 7.22 -9.34
C LYS A 72 4.19 6.67 -8.15
N PHE A 73 3.49 6.28 -7.08
CA PHE A 73 4.18 5.74 -5.91
C PHE A 73 4.82 4.37 -6.17
N ALA A 74 4.25 3.53 -7.02
CA ALA A 74 4.88 2.30 -7.49
C ALA A 74 6.20 2.57 -8.21
N THR A 75 6.29 3.67 -8.99
CA THR A 75 7.57 4.13 -9.58
C THR A 75 8.56 4.53 -8.50
N VAL A 76 8.16 5.31 -7.50
CA VAL A 76 9.03 5.68 -6.36
C VAL A 76 9.57 4.43 -5.67
N LEU A 77 8.71 3.45 -5.39
CA LEU A 77 9.11 2.19 -4.75
C LEU A 77 10.17 1.45 -5.59
N THR A 78 9.93 1.25 -6.87
CA THR A 78 10.85 0.48 -7.73
C THR A 78 12.18 1.20 -7.97
N GLN A 79 12.19 2.52 -8.08
CA GLN A 79 13.41 3.32 -8.16
C GLN A 79 14.28 3.21 -6.90
N ASN A 80 13.68 2.89 -5.76
CA ASN A 80 14.36 2.68 -4.49
C ASN A 80 14.56 1.20 -4.13
N GLY A 81 14.51 0.31 -5.13
CA GLY A 81 14.82 -1.11 -4.98
C GLY A 81 13.70 -1.93 -4.28
N ILE A 82 12.50 -1.37 -4.16
CA ILE A 82 11.33 -2.06 -3.56
C ILE A 82 10.49 -2.68 -4.68
N GLY A 83 10.35 -3.99 -4.67
CA GLY A 83 9.62 -4.75 -5.67
C GLY A 83 9.12 -6.07 -5.13
N HIS A 84 8.91 -7.05 -6.02
CA HIS A 84 8.39 -8.36 -5.66
C HIS A 84 9.14 -9.01 -4.48
N GLY A 85 8.39 -9.42 -3.46
CA GLY A 85 8.92 -10.05 -2.25
C GLY A 85 9.61 -9.10 -1.26
N SER A 86 9.81 -7.81 -1.59
CA SER A 86 10.31 -6.83 -0.63
C SER A 86 9.33 -6.67 0.53
N ARG A 87 9.83 -6.66 1.76
CA ARG A 87 8.98 -6.54 2.96
C ARG A 87 9.02 -5.12 3.48
N VAL A 88 7.86 -4.46 3.47
CA VAL A 88 7.75 -3.03 3.78
C VAL A 88 6.83 -2.79 4.96
N MET A 89 7.34 -2.18 6.01
CA MET A 89 6.56 -1.81 7.18
C MET A 89 5.87 -0.46 6.97
N LEU A 90 4.54 -0.41 7.22
CA LEU A 90 3.73 0.81 7.14
C LEU A 90 3.33 1.30 8.53
N MET A 91 3.83 2.47 8.94
CA MET A 91 3.51 3.12 10.22
C MET A 91 2.84 4.48 9.97
N LEU A 92 1.76 4.52 9.20
CA LEU A 92 1.17 5.74 8.64
C LEU A 92 -0.07 6.27 9.39
N LYS A 93 -0.44 5.65 10.51
CA LYS A 93 -1.66 6.06 11.25
C LYS A 93 -2.89 6.10 10.31
N ARG A 94 -3.69 7.18 10.40
CA ARG A 94 -4.89 7.42 9.56
C ARG A 94 -4.61 8.44 8.45
N ARG A 95 -3.44 8.39 7.82
CA ARG A 95 -3.11 9.26 6.70
C ARG A 95 -3.62 8.69 5.39
N TRP A 96 -4.04 9.54 4.45
CA TRP A 96 -4.46 9.09 3.12
C TRP A 96 -3.33 8.37 2.36
N GLN A 97 -2.08 8.73 2.64
CA GLN A 97 -0.89 8.08 2.09
C GLN A 97 -0.81 6.58 2.41
N PHE A 98 -1.48 6.12 3.48
CA PHE A 98 -1.56 4.69 3.77
C PHE A 98 -2.21 3.91 2.63
N TRP A 99 -3.32 4.43 2.09
CA TRP A 99 -4.04 3.77 1.00
C TRP A 99 -3.27 3.81 -0.32
N VAL A 100 -2.59 4.91 -0.61
CA VAL A 100 -1.71 5.01 -1.78
C VAL A 100 -0.54 4.04 -1.64
N ALA A 101 0.11 4.00 -0.48
CA ALA A 101 1.25 3.13 -0.23
C ALA A 101 0.89 1.64 -0.33
N ILE A 102 -0.18 1.19 0.36
CA ILE A 102 -0.56 -0.23 0.37
C ILE A 102 -0.94 -0.73 -1.03
N ILE A 103 -1.69 0.06 -1.80
CA ILE A 103 -2.07 -0.31 -3.17
C ILE A 103 -0.84 -0.31 -4.10
N ALA A 104 0.05 0.68 -3.97
CA ALA A 104 1.28 0.72 -4.77
C ALA A 104 2.21 -0.46 -4.45
N LEU A 105 2.32 -0.86 -3.18
CA LEU A 105 3.07 -2.05 -2.77
C LEU A 105 2.49 -3.33 -3.39
N HIS A 106 1.16 -3.47 -3.42
CA HIS A 106 0.52 -4.57 -4.16
C HIS A 106 0.88 -4.52 -5.65
N LYS A 107 0.86 -3.34 -6.29
CA LYS A 107 1.20 -3.20 -7.72
C LYS A 107 2.62 -3.66 -8.04
N VAL A 108 3.56 -3.53 -7.12
CA VAL A 108 4.95 -3.99 -7.31
C VAL A 108 5.21 -5.39 -6.73
N GLY A 109 4.20 -6.05 -6.17
CA GLY A 109 4.32 -7.40 -5.59
C GLY A 109 5.11 -7.44 -4.27
N ALA A 110 5.12 -6.35 -3.51
CA ALA A 110 5.79 -6.28 -2.21
C ALA A 110 4.88 -6.78 -1.08
N VAL A 111 5.49 -7.33 -0.05
CA VAL A 111 4.82 -7.76 1.19
C VAL A 111 4.61 -6.56 2.11
N VAL A 112 3.36 -6.30 2.46
CA VAL A 112 3.00 -5.18 3.34
C VAL A 112 2.92 -5.65 4.79
N ILE A 113 3.57 -4.93 5.69
CA ILE A 113 3.53 -5.16 7.14
C ILE A 113 2.93 -3.93 7.82
N PRO A 114 1.60 -3.84 7.95
CA PRO A 114 0.97 -2.74 8.67
C PRO A 114 1.36 -2.79 10.15
N ALA A 115 1.78 -1.65 10.69
CA ALA A 115 2.25 -1.55 12.06
C ALA A 115 1.70 -0.31 12.76
N THR A 116 1.46 -0.45 14.06
CA THR A 116 1.01 0.68 14.88
C THR A 116 2.15 1.69 15.09
N HIS A 117 1.78 2.96 15.17
CA HIS A 117 2.68 4.05 15.53
C HIS A 117 3.14 4.05 17.01
N LEU A 118 2.59 3.14 17.81
CA LEU A 118 2.93 3.01 19.24
C LEU A 118 4.16 2.11 19.48
N LEU A 119 4.74 1.52 18.43
CA LEU A 119 5.93 0.70 18.55
C LEU A 119 7.11 1.50 19.09
N THR A 120 7.83 0.91 20.06
CA THR A 120 9.11 1.42 20.53
C THR A 120 10.25 1.01 19.60
N GLY A 121 11.45 1.60 19.78
CA GLY A 121 12.63 1.19 18.99
C GLY A 121 12.92 -0.31 19.09
N LYS A 122 12.77 -0.92 20.28
CA LYS A 122 12.94 -2.38 20.48
C LYS A 122 11.93 -3.21 19.69
N ASP A 123 10.67 -2.76 19.65
CA ASP A 123 9.62 -3.44 18.90
C ASP A 123 9.87 -3.38 17.40
N ILE A 124 10.37 -2.25 16.92
CA ILE A 124 10.72 -2.04 15.50
C ILE A 124 11.91 -2.92 15.15
N GLU A 125 12.99 -2.88 15.93
CA GLU A 125 14.16 -3.73 15.72
C GLU A 125 13.78 -5.21 15.62
N TYR A 126 13.02 -5.71 16.60
CA TYR A 126 12.57 -7.10 16.64
C TYR A 126 11.80 -7.48 15.36
N ARG A 127 10.85 -6.63 14.93
CA ARG A 127 10.05 -6.91 13.72
C ARG A 127 10.88 -6.82 12.44
N CYS A 128 11.76 -5.82 12.36
CA CYS A 128 12.64 -5.66 11.20
C CYS A 128 13.53 -6.88 11.01
N LEU A 129 14.15 -7.37 12.07
CA LEU A 129 15.01 -8.55 12.03
C LEU A 129 14.22 -9.83 11.75
N LYS A 130 13.05 -10.03 12.39
CA LYS A 130 12.26 -11.26 12.23
C LYS A 130 11.55 -11.35 10.89
N ALA A 131 11.08 -10.24 10.36
CA ALA A 131 10.38 -10.21 9.08
C ALA A 131 11.29 -9.82 7.91
N HIS A 132 12.59 -9.61 8.13
CA HIS A 132 13.53 -9.16 7.08
C HIS A 132 13.02 -7.90 6.36
N VAL A 133 12.61 -6.89 7.12
CA VAL A 133 12.08 -5.64 6.57
C VAL A 133 13.17 -4.91 5.80
N SER A 134 12.86 -4.54 4.55
CA SER A 134 13.80 -3.82 3.67
C SER A 134 13.51 -2.32 3.58
N ALA A 135 12.30 -1.90 3.93
CA ALA A 135 11.90 -0.49 3.92
C ALA A 135 10.83 -0.18 4.97
N ILE A 136 10.78 1.06 5.43
CA ILE A 136 9.73 1.56 6.33
C ILE A 136 9.15 2.84 5.73
N ILE A 137 7.81 2.91 5.66
CA ILE A 137 7.06 4.11 5.28
C ILE A 137 6.31 4.56 6.52
N ALA A 138 6.59 5.77 7.01
CA ALA A 138 6.07 6.20 8.29
C ALA A 138 5.47 7.61 8.26
N ALA A 139 4.60 7.90 9.22
CA ALA A 139 4.20 9.26 9.51
C ALA A 139 5.41 10.03 10.07
N GLY A 140 5.76 11.15 9.45
CA GLY A 140 6.88 12.01 9.86
C GLY A 140 6.52 12.81 11.11
N GLU A 141 6.29 12.13 12.22
CA GLU A 141 6.05 12.74 13.53
C GLU A 141 7.27 12.48 14.42
N PRO A 142 7.72 13.47 15.23
CA PRO A 142 8.99 13.40 15.97
C PRO A 142 9.20 12.10 16.74
N GLN A 143 8.16 11.64 17.45
CA GLN A 143 8.26 10.44 18.28
C GLN A 143 8.38 9.15 17.43
N ILE A 144 7.66 9.09 16.30
CA ILE A 144 7.72 7.93 15.39
C ILE A 144 9.09 7.87 14.71
N VAL A 145 9.57 9.02 14.22
CA VAL A 145 10.89 9.16 13.59
C VAL A 145 11.98 8.72 14.58
N LYS A 146 11.93 9.20 15.83
CA LYS A 146 12.88 8.82 16.88
C LYS A 146 12.90 7.31 17.10
N HIS A 147 11.72 6.68 17.29
CA HIS A 147 11.64 5.23 17.52
C HIS A 147 12.14 4.41 16.32
N ILE A 148 11.86 4.87 15.09
CA ILE A 148 12.38 4.21 13.89
C ILE A 148 13.90 4.35 13.84
N ALA A 149 14.46 5.56 14.03
CA ALA A 149 15.89 5.79 14.02
C ALA A 149 16.63 4.96 15.09
N GLU A 150 16.02 4.74 16.26
CA GLU A 150 16.55 3.84 17.30
C GLU A 150 16.47 2.37 16.86
N GLY A 151 15.33 1.94 16.31
CA GLY A 151 15.05 0.55 16.00
C GLY A 151 15.80 0.01 14.79
N VAL A 152 16.15 0.85 13.82
CA VAL A 152 16.84 0.39 12.60
C VAL A 152 18.36 0.30 12.73
N LYS A 153 18.95 0.77 13.84
CA LYS A 153 20.41 0.79 14.03
C LYS A 153 21.08 -0.55 13.79
N ASN A 154 20.42 -1.63 14.19
CA ASN A 154 20.93 -3.00 14.05
C ASN A 154 20.22 -3.80 12.94
N CYS A 155 19.51 -3.12 12.03
CA CYS A 155 18.74 -3.74 10.96
C CYS A 155 19.34 -3.41 9.58
N PRO A 156 20.42 -4.07 9.17
CA PRO A 156 21.17 -3.73 7.93
C PRO A 156 20.35 -3.96 6.65
N GLU A 157 19.26 -4.72 6.72
CA GLU A 157 18.39 -4.94 5.59
C GLU A 157 17.44 -3.75 5.32
N VAL A 158 17.20 -2.89 6.32
CA VAL A 158 16.39 -1.67 6.14
C VAL A 158 17.23 -0.63 5.41
N ARG A 159 16.97 -0.46 4.12
CA ARG A 159 17.74 0.41 3.23
C ARG A 159 17.00 1.68 2.83
N THR A 160 15.67 1.69 2.93
CA THR A 160 14.83 2.79 2.48
C THR A 160 13.88 3.21 3.57
N LEU A 161 13.90 4.50 3.90
CA LEU A 161 13.00 5.13 4.85
C LEU A 161 12.27 6.26 4.15
N ILE A 162 10.93 6.26 4.25
CA ILE A 162 10.07 7.25 3.58
C ILE A 162 9.18 7.91 4.63
N SER A 163 9.19 9.24 4.66
CA SER A 163 8.36 10.04 5.55
C SER A 163 7.13 10.59 4.81
N ALA A 164 5.96 10.37 5.39
CA ALA A 164 4.70 10.98 4.96
C ALA A 164 4.18 11.93 6.06
N GLY A 165 4.84 13.04 6.27
CA GLY A 165 4.46 13.95 7.36
C GLY A 165 5.27 15.23 7.40
N PRO A 166 5.14 15.99 8.51
CA PRO A 166 5.79 17.29 8.62
C PRO A 166 7.32 17.21 8.72
N GLU A 167 7.85 16.11 9.25
CA GLU A 167 9.30 15.91 9.37
C GLU A 167 9.80 14.91 8.33
N VAL A 168 10.83 15.32 7.62
CA VAL A 168 11.61 14.47 6.72
C VAL A 168 13.05 14.50 7.19
N PRO A 169 13.49 13.51 7.99
CA PRO A 169 14.85 13.46 8.49
C PRO A 169 15.88 13.30 7.37
N ASP A 170 17.12 13.71 7.64
CA ASP A 170 18.23 13.52 6.71
C ASP A 170 18.36 12.05 6.31
N GLY A 171 18.48 11.79 5.02
CA GLY A 171 18.56 10.44 4.46
C GLY A 171 17.22 9.73 4.26
N TRP A 172 16.10 10.34 4.63
CA TRP A 172 14.77 9.84 4.32
C TRP A 172 14.22 10.47 3.04
N LEU A 173 13.38 9.75 2.35
CA LEU A 173 12.61 10.28 1.22
C LEU A 173 11.35 10.99 1.71
N ASP A 174 11.00 12.10 1.09
CA ASP A 174 9.69 12.74 1.28
C ASP A 174 8.65 12.09 0.36
N PHE A 175 7.64 11.46 0.96
CA PHE A 175 6.56 10.79 0.25
C PHE A 175 5.89 11.68 -0.80
N ASN A 176 5.53 12.91 -0.41
CA ASN A 176 4.78 13.80 -1.29
C ASN A 176 5.68 14.38 -2.38
N ALA A 177 6.89 14.80 -2.04
CA ALA A 177 7.83 15.36 -3.02
C ALA A 177 8.27 14.30 -4.06
N GLU A 178 8.49 13.05 -3.64
CA GLU A 178 8.80 11.98 -4.58
C GLU A 178 7.60 11.61 -5.45
N LEU A 179 6.40 11.61 -4.87
CA LEU A 179 5.16 11.35 -5.61
C LEU A 179 4.91 12.40 -6.71
N GLU A 180 5.22 13.68 -6.45
CA GLU A 180 5.06 14.75 -7.43
C GLU A 180 5.97 14.55 -8.64
N LYS A 181 7.23 14.16 -8.43
CA LYS A 181 8.25 14.00 -9.48
C LYS A 181 8.06 12.71 -10.29
N ALA A 182 7.45 11.69 -9.72
CA ALA A 182 7.39 10.37 -10.33
C ALA A 182 6.51 10.32 -11.57
N ALA A 183 6.97 9.60 -12.59
CA ALA A 183 6.15 9.20 -13.73
C ALA A 183 5.24 8.01 -13.34
N PRO A 184 4.08 7.81 -14.00
CA PRO A 184 3.22 6.66 -13.75
C PRO A 184 3.93 5.34 -14.03
N TYR A 185 3.77 4.38 -13.12
CA TYR A 185 4.26 3.01 -13.26
C TYR A 185 3.45 2.24 -14.31
N ARG A 186 4.13 1.41 -15.07
CA ARG A 186 3.47 0.51 -16.02
C ARG A 186 3.48 -0.91 -15.47
N ARG A 187 2.31 -1.56 -15.46
CA ARG A 187 2.17 -2.96 -15.04
C ARG A 187 3.17 -3.84 -15.81
N PRO A 188 4.09 -4.54 -15.14
CA PRO A 188 4.94 -5.52 -15.80
C PRO A 188 4.12 -6.73 -16.26
N LYS A 189 4.70 -7.55 -17.11
CA LYS A 189 4.02 -8.77 -17.63
C LYS A 189 3.69 -9.76 -16.50
N HIS A 190 4.54 -9.84 -15.50
CA HIS A 190 4.36 -10.67 -14.30
C HIS A 190 4.69 -9.86 -13.06
N VAL A 191 3.80 -9.86 -12.09
CA VAL A 191 3.97 -9.16 -10.81
C VAL A 191 3.98 -10.16 -9.66
N ASN A 192 2.94 -10.97 -9.56
CA ASN A 192 2.67 -11.89 -8.47
C ASN A 192 1.84 -13.09 -8.95
N THR A 193 1.79 -14.11 -8.11
CA THR A 193 0.85 -15.22 -8.18
C THR A 193 -0.04 -15.22 -6.94
N ASN A 194 -1.10 -16.03 -6.92
CA ASN A 194 -1.97 -16.13 -5.73
C ASN A 194 -1.29 -16.88 -4.56
N ASP A 195 -0.14 -17.48 -4.79
CA ASP A 195 0.65 -18.18 -3.77
C ASP A 195 1.67 -17.22 -3.09
N ASP A 196 1.86 -16.02 -3.64
CA ASP A 196 2.74 -15.02 -3.06
C ASP A 196 2.11 -14.36 -1.84
N THR A 197 2.92 -14.15 -0.80
CA THR A 197 2.55 -13.27 0.33
C THR A 197 2.59 -11.82 -0.13
N MET A 198 1.54 -11.06 0.17
CA MET A 198 1.44 -9.65 -0.19
C MET A 198 1.11 -8.77 1.03
#